data_a4d22beb83d2720c5c1bee9b3a32103c
#
_entry.id   a4d22beb83d2720c5c1bee9b3a32103c
#
_cell.length_a   1.000
_cell.length_b   1.000
_cell.length_c   1.000
_cell.angle_alpha   90.00
_cell.angle_beta   90.00
_cell.angle_gamma   90.00
#
_symmetry.space_group_name_H-M   'P 1'
#
loop_
_entity.id
_entity.type
_entity.pdbx_description
1 polymer ?
#
loop_
_entity_poly.entity_id
_entity_poly.type
_entity_poly.pdbx_seq_one_letter_code
_entity_poly.pdbx_strand_id
1 'polypeptide(L)'
;MQTKIIAAYPCLGKTTLSKISKNRFLDVEFNESSKTKMMNEAERSNFFDFCVQKIEEEYYSGNFEIMFISEDDEILKRLLLKKISFILILPNIFKKRVMQEYKSRVIYRSGESWWNNVIEPEISNLQNRIEFYKNNELVEVYLTNENEYICDKIALW
;
A
#
# COMPACT_ATOMS: atom_id res chain seq x y z
N MET A 1 11.96 8.67 -17.44
CA MET A 1 11.46 7.29 -17.15
C MET A 1 10.24 7.45 -16.26
N GLN A 2 9.18 6.71 -16.47
CA GLN A 2 7.98 6.84 -15.63
C GLN A 2 8.18 6.07 -14.31
N THR A 3 7.86 6.71 -13.18
CA THR A 3 7.97 6.10 -11.86
C THR A 3 6.97 4.93 -11.72
N LYS A 4 7.42 3.77 -11.25
CA LYS A 4 6.53 2.64 -10.96
C LYS A 4 5.94 2.80 -9.56
N ILE A 5 4.61 2.70 -9.43
CA ILE A 5 3.93 2.76 -8.13
C ILE A 5 3.75 1.36 -7.57
N ILE A 6 4.12 1.16 -6.31
CA ILE A 6 3.89 -0.06 -5.54
C ILE A 6 3.11 0.30 -4.27
N ALA A 7 1.84 -0.08 -4.25
CA ALA A 7 1.01 -0.03 -3.06
C ALA A 7 1.18 -1.33 -2.27
N ALA A 8 1.56 -1.23 -1.01
CA ALA A 8 1.79 -2.43 -0.22
C ALA A 8 1.27 -2.30 1.20
N TYR A 9 0.74 -3.41 1.70
CA TYR A 9 0.25 -3.54 3.07
C TYR A 9 1.35 -3.20 4.09
N PRO A 10 0.99 -2.80 5.31
CA PRO A 10 1.98 -2.53 6.35
C PRO A 10 2.92 -3.70 6.59
N CYS A 11 4.12 -3.42 7.06
CA CYS A 11 5.15 -4.42 7.41
C CYS A 11 5.64 -5.31 6.24
N LEU A 12 5.45 -4.91 4.98
CA LEU A 12 5.97 -5.62 3.80
C LEU A 12 7.30 -5.06 3.27
N GLY A 13 7.91 -4.08 3.95
CA GLY A 13 9.28 -3.65 3.68
C GLY A 13 9.45 -2.33 2.92
N LYS A 14 8.38 -1.55 2.66
CA LYS A 14 8.47 -0.25 1.95
C LYS A 14 9.59 0.65 2.49
N THR A 15 9.51 0.99 3.76
CA THR A 15 10.47 1.91 4.41
C THR A 15 11.89 1.35 4.44
N THR A 16 12.05 0.02 4.55
CA THR A 16 13.38 -0.60 4.49
C THR A 16 13.99 -0.45 3.11
N LEU A 17 13.22 -0.74 2.05
CA LEU A 17 13.66 -0.64 0.67
C LEU A 17 13.99 0.81 0.28
N SER A 18 13.17 1.77 0.69
CA SER A 18 13.44 3.19 0.40
C SER A 18 14.71 3.69 1.09
N LYS A 19 15.03 3.19 2.29
CA LYS A 19 16.29 3.53 2.99
C LYS A 19 17.54 2.95 2.33
N ILE A 20 17.42 1.75 1.74
CA ILE A 20 18.54 1.09 1.05
C ILE A 20 18.91 1.82 -0.25
N SER A 21 17.93 2.38 -0.94
CA SER A 21 18.12 3.01 -2.26
C SER A 21 17.42 4.37 -2.36
N LYS A 22 17.80 5.32 -1.51
CA LYS A 22 17.18 6.65 -1.39
C LYS A 22 17.12 7.45 -2.70
N ASN A 23 18.08 7.24 -3.59
CA ASN A 23 18.13 7.96 -4.87
C ASN A 23 17.26 7.32 -5.95
N ARG A 24 16.75 6.10 -5.71
CA ARG A 24 15.96 5.33 -6.68
C ARG A 24 14.52 5.12 -6.20
N PHE A 25 14.33 5.01 -4.89
CA PHE A 25 13.06 4.63 -4.28
C PHE A 25 12.55 5.71 -3.33
N LEU A 26 11.29 6.08 -3.49
CA LEU A 26 10.55 7.01 -2.62
C LEU A 26 9.51 6.23 -1.80
N ASP A 27 9.46 6.47 -0.50
CA ASP A 27 8.37 5.98 0.37
C ASP A 27 7.49 7.18 0.75
N VAL A 28 6.25 7.17 0.29
CA VAL A 28 5.28 8.26 0.52
C VAL A 28 4.28 7.82 1.57
N GLU A 29 4.32 8.49 2.72
CA GLU A 29 3.40 8.27 3.83
C GLU A 29 2.61 9.55 4.12
N PHE A 30 1.29 9.46 4.11
CA PHE A 30 0.39 10.58 4.43
C PHE A 30 -0.21 10.47 5.85
N ASN A 31 -0.04 9.34 6.53
CA ASN A 31 -0.65 9.02 7.83
C ASN A 31 -2.19 9.12 7.81
N GLU A 32 -2.81 8.57 6.79
CA GLU A 32 -4.24 8.70 6.45
C GLU A 32 -5.13 8.30 7.63
N SER A 33 -4.87 7.16 8.25
CA SER A 33 -5.67 6.62 9.34
C SER A 33 -5.72 7.53 10.57
N SER A 34 -4.64 8.27 10.86
CA SER A 34 -4.59 9.20 11.98
C SER A 34 -5.17 10.57 11.63
N LYS A 35 -4.90 11.07 10.43
CA LYS A 35 -5.34 12.40 9.99
C LYS A 35 -6.84 12.47 9.70
N THR A 36 -7.42 11.39 9.18
CA THR A 36 -8.84 11.40 8.75
C THR A 36 -9.85 11.17 9.86
N LYS A 37 -9.41 10.77 11.06
CA LYS A 37 -10.31 10.43 12.18
C LYS A 37 -11.30 11.53 12.57
N MET A 38 -10.88 12.77 12.53
CA MET A 38 -11.65 13.94 12.96
C MET A 38 -12.20 14.77 11.79
N MET A 39 -11.97 14.35 10.57
CA MET A 39 -12.40 15.06 9.36
C MET A 39 -13.86 14.71 9.03
N ASN A 40 -14.63 15.71 8.61
CA ASN A 40 -15.92 15.49 7.96
C ASN A 40 -15.71 14.93 6.53
N GLU A 41 -16.79 14.57 5.85
CA GLU A 41 -16.74 13.94 4.53
C GLU A 41 -16.03 14.83 3.48
N ALA A 42 -16.34 16.13 3.46
CA ALA A 42 -15.72 17.07 2.53
C ALA A 42 -14.22 17.25 2.79
N GLU A 43 -13.82 17.37 4.05
CA GLU A 43 -12.42 17.46 4.46
C GLU A 43 -11.64 16.19 4.10
N ARG A 44 -12.23 15.01 4.31
CA ARG A 44 -11.64 13.72 3.92
C ARG A 44 -11.44 13.63 2.41
N SER A 45 -12.45 13.99 1.64
CA SER A 45 -12.35 13.99 0.17
C SER A 45 -11.22 14.90 -0.31
N ASN A 46 -11.13 16.12 0.20
CA ASN A 46 -10.08 17.08 -0.13
C ASN A 46 -8.69 16.56 0.28
N PHE A 47 -8.59 15.89 1.43
CA PHE A 47 -7.34 15.29 1.89
C PHE A 47 -6.86 14.18 0.93
N PHE A 48 -7.74 13.28 0.52
CA PHE A 48 -7.39 12.22 -0.42
C PHE A 48 -7.08 12.75 -1.82
N ASP A 49 -7.76 13.79 -2.28
CA ASP A 49 -7.43 14.47 -3.53
C ASP A 49 -6.02 15.08 -3.47
N PHE A 50 -5.66 15.70 -2.35
CA PHE A 50 -4.30 16.19 -2.12
C PHE A 50 -3.26 15.06 -2.14
N CYS A 51 -3.52 13.92 -1.47
CA CYS A 51 -2.62 12.76 -1.49
C CYS A 51 -2.38 12.26 -2.91
N VAL A 52 -3.46 12.11 -3.67
CA VAL A 52 -3.38 11.63 -5.07
C VAL A 52 -2.67 12.62 -5.96
N GLN A 53 -2.89 13.93 -5.78
CA GLN A 53 -2.14 14.95 -6.52
C GLN A 53 -0.64 14.83 -6.26
N LYS A 54 -0.21 14.63 -5.02
CA LYS A 54 1.22 14.45 -4.68
C LYS A 54 1.81 13.19 -5.31
N ILE A 55 1.07 12.09 -5.30
CA ILE A 55 1.48 10.86 -5.98
C ILE A 55 1.62 11.10 -7.49
N GLU A 56 0.66 11.78 -8.10
CA GLU A 56 0.65 12.09 -9.53
C GLU A 56 1.83 12.99 -9.94
N GLU A 57 2.15 14.02 -9.15
CA GLU A 57 3.31 14.88 -9.35
C GLU A 57 4.61 14.07 -9.40
N GLU A 58 4.83 13.17 -8.43
CA GLU A 58 6.02 12.32 -8.38
C GLU A 58 6.04 11.24 -9.48
N TYR A 59 4.87 10.69 -9.82
CA TYR A 59 4.73 9.70 -10.90
C TYR A 59 5.19 10.24 -12.25
N TYR A 60 4.81 11.48 -12.57
CA TYR A 60 5.18 12.11 -13.84
C TYR A 60 6.55 12.81 -13.79
N SER A 61 7.08 13.12 -12.61
CA SER A 61 8.41 13.74 -12.48
C SER A 61 9.53 12.84 -13.01
N GLY A 62 9.38 11.51 -12.84
CA GLY A 62 10.39 10.53 -13.20
C GLY A 62 11.68 10.62 -12.35
N ASN A 63 11.63 11.32 -11.22
CA ASN A 63 12.77 11.48 -10.31
C ASN A 63 13.15 10.17 -9.60
N PHE A 64 12.17 9.26 -9.45
CA PHE A 64 12.35 7.96 -8.82
C PHE A 64 11.96 6.83 -9.75
N GLU A 65 12.64 5.70 -9.62
CA GLU A 65 12.28 4.48 -10.37
C GLU A 65 11.02 3.83 -9.78
N ILE A 66 10.94 3.83 -8.45
CA ILE A 66 9.84 3.23 -7.68
C ILE A 66 9.36 4.19 -6.60
N MET A 67 8.06 4.30 -6.49
CA MET A 67 7.38 4.98 -5.41
C MET A 67 6.53 3.98 -4.63
N PHE A 68 6.82 3.82 -3.34
CA PHE A 68 6.00 3.04 -2.42
C PHE A 68 4.91 3.93 -1.82
N ILE A 69 3.69 3.44 -1.78
CA ILE A 69 2.55 4.10 -1.16
C ILE A 69 1.81 3.14 -0.22
N SER A 70 0.94 3.68 0.62
CA SER A 70 -0.02 2.87 1.37
C SER A 70 -1.06 2.26 0.43
N GLU A 71 -1.70 1.20 0.87
CA GLU A 71 -2.77 0.52 0.15
C GLU A 71 -4.17 1.09 0.46
N ASP A 72 -4.24 2.34 0.90
CA ASP A 72 -5.52 2.99 1.21
C ASP A 72 -6.47 2.99 0.00
N ASP A 73 -7.65 2.43 0.18
CA ASP A 73 -8.62 2.19 -0.89
C ASP A 73 -9.11 3.49 -1.54
N GLU A 74 -9.21 4.58 -0.77
CA GLU A 74 -9.58 5.90 -1.28
C GLU A 74 -8.52 6.46 -2.23
N ILE A 75 -7.25 6.26 -1.89
CA ILE A 75 -6.13 6.66 -2.77
C ILE A 75 -6.11 5.78 -4.03
N LEU A 76 -6.16 4.46 -3.86
CA LEU A 76 -6.05 3.52 -4.99
C LEU A 76 -7.17 3.70 -6.01
N LYS A 77 -8.42 3.87 -5.56
CA LYS A 77 -9.56 4.11 -6.46
C LYS A 77 -9.43 5.43 -7.23
N ARG A 78 -8.91 6.48 -6.58
CA ARG A 78 -8.66 7.76 -7.28
C ARG A 78 -7.53 7.66 -8.31
N LEU A 79 -6.49 6.87 -8.04
CA LEU A 79 -5.45 6.58 -9.05
C LEU A 79 -6.04 5.89 -10.28
N LEU A 80 -6.95 4.93 -10.10
CA LEU A 80 -7.64 4.26 -11.20
C LEU A 80 -8.50 5.23 -12.03
N LEU A 81 -9.20 6.16 -11.39
CA LEU A 81 -9.96 7.21 -12.09
C LEU A 81 -9.06 8.09 -12.95
N LYS A 82 -7.82 8.30 -12.54
CA LYS A 82 -6.79 9.02 -13.31
C LYS A 82 -6.04 8.14 -14.31
N LYS A 83 -6.42 6.87 -14.46
CA LYS A 83 -5.75 5.87 -15.31
C LYS A 83 -4.28 5.67 -14.98
N ILE A 84 -3.92 5.80 -13.71
CA ILE A 84 -2.57 5.56 -13.20
C ILE A 84 -2.50 4.10 -12.75
N SER A 85 -1.61 3.32 -13.37
CA SER A 85 -1.37 1.92 -13.03
C SER A 85 -0.49 1.78 -11.79
N PHE A 86 -0.70 0.69 -11.05
CA PHE A 86 0.11 0.36 -9.88
C PHE A 86 0.17 -1.15 -9.63
N ILE A 87 1.14 -1.54 -8.82
CA ILE A 87 1.25 -2.90 -8.28
C ILE A 87 0.71 -2.89 -6.87
N LEU A 88 -0.17 -3.83 -6.53
CA LEU A 88 -0.73 -4.01 -5.19
C LEU A 88 -0.17 -5.28 -4.55
N ILE A 89 0.47 -5.14 -3.39
CA ILE A 89 1.07 -6.27 -2.67
C ILE A 89 0.41 -6.41 -1.30
N LEU A 90 -0.17 -7.57 -1.06
CA LEU A 90 -0.95 -7.90 0.12
C LEU A 90 -0.50 -9.24 0.72
N PRO A 91 -0.68 -9.49 2.03
CA PRO A 91 -0.48 -10.82 2.58
C PRO A 91 -1.51 -11.81 2.02
N ASN A 92 -1.12 -13.07 1.82
CA ASN A 92 -2.02 -14.11 1.34
C ASN A 92 -2.98 -14.54 2.46
N ILE A 93 -4.12 -13.87 2.54
CA ILE A 93 -5.17 -14.12 3.56
C ILE A 93 -5.80 -15.51 3.46
N PHE A 94 -5.66 -16.18 2.32
CA PHE A 94 -6.22 -17.53 2.11
C PHE A 94 -5.39 -18.63 2.77
N LYS A 95 -4.19 -18.31 3.27
CA LYS A 95 -3.28 -19.24 3.94
C LYS A 95 -3.17 -18.88 5.42
N LYS A 96 -3.71 -19.75 6.28
CA LYS A 96 -3.71 -19.56 7.75
C LYS A 96 -2.32 -19.27 8.33
N ARG A 97 -1.28 -20.01 7.88
CA ARG A 97 0.09 -19.82 8.36
C ARG A 97 0.64 -18.45 8.00
N VAL A 98 0.36 -17.97 6.77
CA VAL A 98 0.76 -16.63 6.32
C VAL A 98 0.13 -15.56 7.20
N MET A 99 -1.16 -15.72 7.52
CA MET A 99 -1.86 -14.75 8.37
C MET A 99 -1.36 -14.76 9.82
N GLN A 100 -1.01 -15.92 10.36
CA GLN A 100 -0.42 -16.02 11.69
C GLN A 100 0.96 -15.35 11.75
N GLU A 101 1.82 -15.62 10.79
CA GLU A 101 3.14 -14.98 10.68
C GLU A 101 3.01 -13.48 10.47
N TYR A 102 2.14 -13.04 9.57
CA TYR A 102 1.90 -11.63 9.31
C TYR A 102 1.38 -10.89 10.55
N LYS A 103 0.42 -11.47 11.29
CA LYS A 103 -0.06 -10.96 12.56
C LYS A 103 1.09 -10.75 13.56
N SER A 104 1.93 -11.76 13.73
CA SER A 104 3.09 -11.69 14.62
C SER A 104 4.06 -10.58 14.22
N ARG A 105 4.31 -10.42 12.93
CA ARG A 105 5.15 -9.35 12.38
C ARG A 105 4.59 -7.96 12.66
N VAL A 106 3.29 -7.78 12.46
CA VAL A 106 2.59 -6.51 12.74
C VAL A 106 2.62 -6.18 14.22
N ILE A 107 2.30 -7.15 15.09
CA ILE A 107 2.30 -6.94 16.55
C ILE A 107 3.71 -6.60 17.05
N TYR A 108 4.72 -7.30 16.57
CA TYR A 108 6.12 -7.02 16.94
C TYR A 108 6.54 -5.57 16.59
N ARG A 109 6.13 -5.08 15.42
CA ARG A 109 6.50 -3.75 14.93
C ARG A 109 5.66 -2.63 15.52
N SER A 110 4.35 -2.82 15.61
CA SER A 110 3.37 -1.74 15.82
C SER A 110 2.46 -1.96 17.03
N GLY A 111 2.54 -3.12 17.68
CA GLY A 111 1.76 -3.46 18.85
C GLY A 111 0.41 -4.12 18.56
N GLU A 112 -0.11 -4.81 19.57
CA GLU A 112 -1.37 -5.56 19.50
C GLU A 112 -2.58 -4.63 19.29
N SER A 113 -2.57 -3.45 19.91
CA SER A 113 -3.63 -2.45 19.76
C SER A 113 -3.79 -2.01 18.29
N TRP A 114 -2.68 -1.85 17.58
CA TRP A 114 -2.71 -1.48 16.16
C TRP A 114 -3.26 -2.61 15.30
N TRP A 115 -2.87 -3.86 15.60
CA TRP A 115 -3.46 -5.02 14.93
C TRP A 115 -4.97 -5.05 15.12
N ASN A 116 -5.46 -5.01 16.35
CA ASN A 116 -6.87 -5.17 16.67
C ASN A 116 -7.75 -4.02 16.14
N ASN A 117 -7.24 -2.80 16.14
CA ASN A 117 -8.03 -1.61 15.79
C ASN A 117 -7.89 -1.15 14.34
N VAL A 118 -6.82 -1.55 13.66
CA VAL A 118 -6.54 -1.08 12.29
C VAL A 118 -6.51 -2.23 11.30
N ILE A 119 -5.72 -3.26 11.54
CA ILE A 119 -5.51 -4.33 10.53
C ILE A 119 -6.63 -5.36 10.53
N GLU A 120 -6.98 -5.91 11.67
CA GLU A 120 -7.95 -7.02 11.77
C GLU A 120 -9.34 -6.64 11.23
N PRO A 121 -9.88 -5.43 11.47
CA PRO A 121 -11.17 -5.02 10.89
C PRO A 121 -11.16 -4.95 9.35
N GLU A 122 -10.02 -4.66 8.74
CA GLU A 122 -9.90 -4.57 7.28
C GLU A 122 -9.77 -5.93 6.59
N ILE A 123 -9.25 -6.93 7.28
CA ILE A 123 -9.01 -8.27 6.70
C ILE A 123 -10.32 -8.91 6.19
N SER A 124 -11.44 -8.68 6.87
CA SER A 124 -12.75 -9.21 6.46
C SER A 124 -13.17 -8.73 5.05
N ASN A 125 -12.76 -7.54 4.65
CA ASN A 125 -13.06 -6.96 3.34
C ASN A 125 -11.95 -7.20 2.31
N LEU A 126 -10.82 -7.75 2.73
CA LEU A 126 -9.65 -7.85 1.88
C LEU A 126 -9.85 -8.79 0.70
N GLN A 127 -10.64 -9.84 0.85
CA GLN A 127 -10.98 -10.74 -0.26
C GLN A 127 -11.70 -9.99 -1.38
N ASN A 128 -12.72 -9.19 -1.06
CA ASN A 128 -13.47 -8.42 -2.05
C ASN A 128 -12.58 -7.39 -2.72
N ARG A 129 -11.65 -6.78 -1.99
CA ARG A 129 -10.66 -5.85 -2.54
C ARG A 129 -9.71 -6.55 -3.50
N ILE A 130 -9.19 -7.72 -3.14
CA ILE A 130 -8.32 -8.52 -4.01
C ILE A 130 -9.03 -8.84 -5.33
N GLU A 131 -10.29 -9.30 -5.27
CA GLU A 131 -11.09 -9.60 -6.46
C GLU A 131 -11.32 -8.36 -7.33
N PHE A 132 -11.66 -7.23 -6.71
CA PHE A 132 -11.85 -5.96 -7.41
C PHE A 132 -10.59 -5.54 -8.17
N TYR A 133 -9.43 -5.53 -7.50
CA TYR A 133 -8.18 -5.07 -8.13
C TYR A 133 -7.63 -6.08 -9.14
N LYS A 134 -7.78 -7.39 -8.91
CA LYS A 134 -7.36 -8.42 -9.89
C LYS A 134 -8.11 -8.33 -11.21
N ASN A 135 -9.34 -7.84 -11.20
CA ASN A 135 -10.16 -7.67 -12.41
C ASN A 135 -9.90 -6.34 -13.13
N ASN A 136 -8.97 -5.50 -12.62
CA ASN A 136 -8.64 -4.22 -13.24
C ASN A 136 -7.33 -4.31 -14.02
N GLU A 137 -7.36 -4.00 -15.32
CA GLU A 137 -6.20 -4.07 -16.21
C GLU A 137 -5.03 -3.12 -15.85
N LEU A 138 -5.29 -2.10 -15.03
CA LEU A 138 -4.28 -1.16 -14.55
C LEU A 138 -3.56 -1.63 -13.28
N VAL A 139 -3.95 -2.79 -12.73
CA VAL A 139 -3.41 -3.26 -11.44
C VAL A 139 -2.84 -4.66 -11.57
N GLU A 140 -1.60 -4.82 -11.15
CA GLU A 140 -1.01 -6.13 -10.90
C GLU A 140 -1.10 -6.45 -9.41
N VAL A 141 -1.70 -7.59 -9.03
CA VAL A 141 -1.86 -8.00 -7.64
C VAL A 141 -0.94 -9.16 -7.30
N TYR A 142 -0.11 -9.00 -6.27
CA TYR A 142 0.75 -10.05 -5.72
C TYR A 142 0.38 -10.34 -4.26
N LEU A 143 0.36 -11.63 -3.91
CA LEU A 143 0.13 -12.09 -2.53
C LEU A 143 1.42 -12.66 -1.95
N THR A 144 1.83 -12.15 -0.79
CA THR A 144 3.02 -12.66 -0.10
C THR A 144 2.72 -13.95 0.66
N ASN A 145 3.69 -14.85 0.73
CA ASN A 145 3.68 -16.03 1.57
C ASN A 145 4.36 -15.76 2.93
N GLU A 146 4.61 -16.82 3.73
CA GLU A 146 5.31 -16.71 5.00
C GLU A 146 6.71 -16.11 4.78
N ASN A 147 7.09 -15.14 5.60
CA ASN A 147 8.39 -14.45 5.57
C ASN A 147 8.74 -13.76 4.23
N GLU A 148 7.78 -13.61 3.34
CA GLU A 148 7.97 -12.86 2.09
C GLU A 148 7.69 -11.36 2.27
N TYR A 149 8.41 -10.57 1.50
CA TYR A 149 8.36 -9.12 1.42
C TYR A 149 8.21 -8.66 -0.03
N ILE A 150 8.14 -7.35 -0.25
CA ILE A 150 8.02 -6.76 -1.60
C ILE A 150 9.12 -7.29 -2.54
N CYS A 151 10.37 -7.35 -2.07
CA CYS A 151 11.51 -7.80 -2.87
C CYS A 151 11.44 -9.27 -3.32
N ASP A 152 10.64 -10.10 -2.64
CA ASP A 152 10.43 -11.50 -3.03
C ASP A 152 9.38 -11.66 -4.14
N LYS A 153 8.60 -10.61 -4.40
CA LYS A 153 7.54 -10.60 -5.42
C LYS A 153 7.89 -9.83 -6.67
N ILE A 154 8.75 -8.84 -6.55
CA ILE A 154 9.09 -7.92 -7.64
C ILE A 154 10.60 -7.79 -7.75
N ALA A 155 11.13 -7.96 -8.96
CA ALA A 155 12.53 -7.63 -9.24
C ALA A 155 12.74 -6.11 -9.10
N LEU A 156 13.52 -5.71 -8.12
CA LEU A 156 13.83 -4.31 -7.81
C LEU A 156 15.20 -3.87 -8.33
N TRP A 157 16.00 -4.83 -8.79
CA TRP A 157 17.41 -4.65 -9.24
C TRP A 157 17.63 -5.16 -10.66
#